data_1cf3e306bb875c77a2378bc399e68ae3
#
_entry.id   1cf3e306bb875c77a2378bc399e68ae3
#
_cell.length_a   1.000
_cell.length_b   1.000
_cell.length_c   1.000
_cell.angle_alpha   90.00
_cell.angle_beta   90.00
_cell.angle_gamma   90.00
#
_symmetry.space_group_name_H-M   'P 1'
#
loop_
_entity.id
_entity.type
_entity.pdbx_description
1 polymer ?
#
loop_
_entity_poly.entity_id
_entity_poly.type
_entity_poly.pdbx_seq_one_letter_code
_entity_poly.pdbx_strand_id
1 'polypeptide(L)'
;MIALLIIDMQKGMFTKETPRYKSDLVNNNINSIADIIRSINGRVIFIQHDGNKEEGYLPNTEEWELIPEIRKNNQDRIIHKTACDSFYKSELEKYLTENAINELVITGCATDYCVDTTIKSATSKDYLVIVPNDGHTTTNRPSISAEQVIDHYNWIWSNLILPKKNIKVLSTNVLIDYLGKKEK
;
A
#
# COMPACT_ATOMS: atom_id res chain seq x y z
N MET A 1 10.67 11.74 8.41
CA MET A 1 9.92 12.02 7.16
C MET A 1 8.84 10.96 6.97
N ILE A 2 7.77 11.24 6.19
CA ILE A 2 6.68 10.30 5.88
C ILE A 2 6.76 9.82 4.41
N ALA A 3 6.35 8.57 4.16
CA ALA A 3 6.15 8.07 2.80
C ALA A 3 4.81 7.35 2.66
N LEU A 4 4.24 7.42 1.45
CA LEU A 4 3.13 6.58 0.99
C LEU A 4 3.70 5.40 0.22
N LEU A 5 3.37 4.19 0.62
CA LEU A 5 3.59 2.97 -0.16
C LEU A 5 2.30 2.61 -0.91
N ILE A 6 2.38 2.49 -2.22
CA ILE A 6 1.28 2.06 -3.11
C ILE A 6 1.67 0.67 -3.63
N ILE A 7 1.07 -0.38 -3.06
CA ILE A 7 1.50 -1.76 -3.25
C ILE A 7 0.70 -2.41 -4.39
N ASP A 8 1.42 -2.98 -5.37
CA ASP A 8 0.93 -3.89 -6.41
C ASP A 8 -0.33 -3.43 -7.15
N MET A 9 -0.44 -2.12 -7.40
CA MET A 9 -1.52 -1.57 -8.24
C MET A 9 -1.17 -1.77 -9.72
N GLN A 10 -1.17 -3.06 -10.16
CA GLN A 10 -0.76 -3.51 -11.49
C GLN A 10 -1.95 -4.06 -12.27
N LYS A 11 -1.96 -3.91 -13.60
CA LYS A 11 -3.08 -4.28 -14.49
C LYS A 11 -3.53 -5.73 -14.29
N GLY A 12 -2.61 -6.67 -14.15
CA GLY A 12 -2.94 -8.08 -13.92
C GLY A 12 -3.65 -8.37 -12.59
N MET A 13 -3.59 -7.45 -11.63
CA MET A 13 -4.35 -7.55 -10.37
C MET A 13 -5.82 -7.12 -10.53
N PHE A 14 -6.18 -6.41 -11.61
CA PHE A 14 -7.48 -5.77 -11.83
C PHE A 14 -8.16 -6.32 -13.07
N THR A 15 -8.40 -7.63 -13.12
CA THR A 15 -9.06 -8.28 -14.25
C THR A 15 -10.56 -8.44 -14.01
N LYS A 16 -11.32 -8.73 -15.09
CA LYS A 16 -12.77 -9.01 -14.99
C LYS A 16 -13.05 -10.30 -14.22
N GLU A 17 -12.12 -11.25 -14.25
CA GLU A 17 -12.21 -12.54 -13.58
C GLU A 17 -11.92 -12.41 -12.07
N THR A 18 -11.13 -11.43 -11.68
CA THR A 18 -10.76 -11.16 -10.28
C THR A 18 -11.03 -9.70 -9.91
N PRO A 19 -12.29 -9.24 -9.94
CA PRO A 19 -12.61 -7.85 -9.69
C PRO A 19 -12.23 -7.46 -8.26
N ARG A 20 -11.57 -6.31 -8.12
CA ARG A 20 -11.20 -5.75 -6.81
C ARG A 20 -12.38 -4.98 -6.22
N TYR A 21 -12.63 -5.23 -4.94
CA TYR A 21 -13.75 -4.61 -4.24
C TYR A 21 -13.59 -3.08 -4.14
N LYS A 22 -14.60 -2.35 -4.60
CA LYS A 22 -14.62 -0.87 -4.60
C LYS A 22 -13.36 -0.22 -5.20
N SER A 23 -12.80 -0.82 -6.26
CA SER A 23 -11.53 -0.37 -6.86
C SER A 23 -11.49 1.11 -7.17
N ASP A 24 -12.57 1.68 -7.74
CA ASP A 24 -12.61 3.11 -8.10
C ASP A 24 -12.50 4.01 -6.86
N LEU A 25 -13.17 3.64 -5.75
CA LEU A 25 -13.06 4.38 -4.49
C LEU A 25 -11.64 4.30 -3.95
N VAL A 26 -11.05 3.11 -3.94
CA VAL A 26 -9.68 2.90 -3.45
C VAL A 26 -8.68 3.68 -4.29
N ASN A 27 -8.81 3.67 -5.62
CA ASN A 27 -7.96 4.44 -6.53
C ASN A 27 -8.04 5.95 -6.26
N ASN A 28 -9.26 6.47 -6.07
CA ASN A 28 -9.48 7.88 -5.75
C ASN A 28 -8.87 8.25 -4.38
N ASN A 29 -9.01 7.39 -3.39
CA ASN A 29 -8.44 7.58 -2.06
C ASN A 29 -6.91 7.58 -2.10
N ILE A 30 -6.29 6.61 -2.79
CA ILE A 30 -4.84 6.56 -2.98
C ILE A 30 -4.32 7.83 -3.65
N ASN A 31 -4.99 8.28 -4.71
CA ASN A 31 -4.62 9.52 -5.39
C ASN A 31 -4.70 10.75 -4.48
N SER A 32 -5.76 10.86 -3.67
CA SER A 32 -5.93 11.97 -2.72
C SER A 32 -4.85 11.96 -1.63
N ILE A 33 -4.50 10.77 -1.12
CA ILE A 33 -3.42 10.61 -0.15
C ILE A 33 -2.06 10.94 -0.79
N ALA A 34 -1.83 10.51 -2.04
CA ALA A 34 -0.59 10.82 -2.75
C ALA A 34 -0.41 12.33 -2.96
N ASP A 35 -1.49 13.04 -3.27
CA ASP A 35 -1.45 14.49 -3.45
C ASP A 35 -1.09 15.22 -2.16
N ILE A 36 -1.70 14.88 -1.01
CA ILE A 36 -1.35 15.51 0.27
C ILE A 36 0.07 15.12 0.73
N ILE A 37 0.50 13.88 0.52
CA ILE A 37 1.86 13.45 0.85
C ILE A 37 2.90 14.26 0.05
N ARG A 38 2.66 14.49 -1.23
CA ARG A 38 3.54 15.31 -2.07
C ARG A 38 3.56 16.78 -1.63
N SER A 39 2.40 17.35 -1.25
CA SER A 39 2.31 18.76 -0.82
C SER A 39 3.12 19.04 0.44
N ILE A 40 3.23 18.06 1.35
CA ILE A 40 4.03 18.17 2.59
C ILE A 40 5.47 17.66 2.42
N ASN A 41 5.98 17.59 1.19
CA ASN A 41 7.33 17.08 0.86
C ASN A 41 7.60 15.63 1.32
N GLY A 42 6.55 14.82 1.51
CA GLY A 42 6.68 13.39 1.72
C GLY A 42 7.08 12.64 0.44
N ARG A 43 7.29 11.35 0.55
CA ARG A 43 7.66 10.50 -0.59
C ARG A 43 6.51 9.61 -1.00
N VAL A 44 6.29 9.47 -2.32
CA VAL A 44 5.37 8.47 -2.88
C VAL A 44 6.20 7.37 -3.53
N ILE A 45 5.96 6.14 -3.12
CA ILE A 45 6.70 4.95 -3.51
C ILE A 45 5.72 3.93 -4.05
N PHE A 46 5.85 3.59 -5.31
CA PHE A 46 5.14 2.48 -5.93
C PHE A 46 5.95 1.21 -5.66
N ILE A 47 5.30 0.24 -5.04
CA ILE A 47 5.85 -1.11 -4.90
C ILE A 47 5.27 -1.94 -6.04
N GLN A 48 6.15 -2.48 -6.88
CA GLN A 48 5.76 -3.22 -8.08
C GLN A 48 6.28 -4.65 -7.99
N HIS A 49 5.38 -5.61 -8.12
CA HIS A 49 5.73 -7.02 -8.08
C HIS A 49 6.30 -7.48 -9.42
N ASP A 50 7.50 -8.04 -9.37
CA ASP A 50 8.15 -8.73 -10.48
C ASP A 50 7.89 -10.22 -10.31
N GLY A 51 6.93 -10.74 -11.05
CA GLY A 51 6.60 -12.16 -11.05
C GLY A 51 7.49 -12.95 -12.01
N ASN A 52 7.11 -14.19 -12.20
CA ASN A 52 7.80 -15.15 -13.10
C ASN A 52 6.79 -15.77 -14.07
N LYS A 53 7.25 -16.73 -14.89
CA LYS A 53 6.41 -17.39 -15.91
C LYS A 53 5.25 -18.20 -15.33
N GLU A 54 5.36 -18.67 -14.09
CA GLU A 54 4.35 -19.49 -13.44
C GLU A 54 3.32 -18.61 -12.70
N GLU A 55 3.78 -17.50 -12.13
CA GLU A 55 2.94 -16.57 -11.34
C GLU A 55 2.25 -15.50 -12.20
N GLY A 56 2.73 -15.25 -13.42
CA GLY A 56 2.36 -14.08 -14.20
C GLY A 56 3.15 -12.82 -13.77
N TYR A 57 2.71 -11.66 -14.14
CA TYR A 57 3.34 -10.36 -13.81
C TYR A 57 4.81 -10.27 -14.21
N LEU A 58 5.14 -10.87 -15.35
CA LEU A 58 6.52 -10.87 -15.86
C LEU A 58 6.90 -9.43 -16.24
N PRO A 59 8.09 -8.93 -15.81
CA PRO A 59 8.53 -7.58 -16.16
C PRO A 59 8.44 -7.28 -17.67
N ASN A 60 7.94 -6.10 -17.99
CA ASN A 60 7.67 -5.61 -19.36
C ASN A 60 6.47 -6.27 -20.09
N THR A 61 5.59 -6.97 -19.39
CA THR A 61 4.29 -7.40 -19.92
C THR A 61 3.19 -6.41 -19.52
N GLU A 62 2.05 -6.46 -20.22
CA GLU A 62 0.91 -5.59 -19.90
C GLU A 62 0.37 -5.83 -18.48
N GLU A 63 0.32 -7.08 -18.02
CA GLU A 63 -0.11 -7.44 -16.68
C GLU A 63 0.77 -6.83 -15.57
N TRP A 64 2.05 -6.67 -15.86
CA TRP A 64 3.02 -6.09 -14.92
C TRP A 64 2.90 -4.58 -14.81
N GLU A 65 2.41 -3.89 -15.84
CA GLU A 65 2.29 -2.43 -15.82
C GLU A 65 1.39 -1.94 -14.69
N LEU A 66 1.70 -0.75 -14.15
CA LEU A 66 0.83 -0.08 -13.20
C LEU A 66 -0.50 0.31 -13.86
N ILE A 67 -1.60 0.28 -13.10
CA ILE A 67 -2.89 0.74 -13.60
C ILE A 67 -2.86 2.25 -13.84
N PRO A 68 -3.45 2.74 -14.93
CA PRO A 68 -3.43 4.17 -15.27
C PRO A 68 -4.27 5.04 -14.33
N GLU A 69 -5.19 4.45 -13.58
CA GLU A 69 -6.05 5.13 -12.61
C GLU A 69 -5.28 5.71 -11.42
N ILE A 70 -4.08 5.19 -11.11
CA ILE A 70 -3.21 5.74 -10.06
C ILE A 70 -2.20 6.69 -10.69
N ARG A 71 -2.30 7.98 -10.31
CA ARG A 71 -1.46 9.04 -10.84
C ARG A 71 -0.02 8.95 -10.31
N LYS A 72 0.93 8.64 -11.20
CA LYS A 72 2.35 8.64 -10.90
C LYS A 72 3.01 9.93 -11.41
N ASN A 73 3.79 10.59 -10.57
CA ASN A 73 4.60 11.76 -10.93
C ASN A 73 6.06 11.35 -11.21
N ASN A 74 6.80 12.22 -11.91
CA ASN A 74 8.20 11.95 -12.25
C ASN A 74 9.13 11.84 -11.01
N GLN A 75 8.74 12.41 -9.89
CA GLN A 75 9.50 12.37 -8.63
C GLN A 75 9.20 11.12 -7.79
N ASP A 76 8.14 10.37 -8.13
CA ASP A 76 7.76 9.19 -7.39
C ASP A 76 8.73 8.04 -7.67
N ARG A 77 9.07 7.29 -6.64
CA ARG A 77 9.97 6.14 -6.75
C ARG A 77 9.19 4.88 -7.09
N ILE A 78 9.73 4.04 -7.97
CA ILE A 78 9.30 2.65 -8.12
C ILE A 78 10.35 1.77 -7.43
N ILE A 79 9.88 0.82 -6.63
CA ILE A 79 10.71 -0.21 -6.00
C ILE A 79 10.11 -1.57 -6.34
N HIS A 80 10.95 -2.45 -6.86
CA HIS A 80 10.56 -3.78 -7.27
C HIS A 80 10.68 -4.79 -6.13
N LYS A 81 9.79 -5.79 -6.11
CA LYS A 81 9.81 -6.91 -5.17
C LYS A 81 9.41 -8.22 -5.86
N THR A 82 9.82 -9.33 -5.27
CA THR A 82 9.51 -10.69 -5.76
C THR A 82 8.79 -11.54 -4.73
N ALA A 83 8.33 -10.96 -3.63
CA ALA A 83 7.61 -11.63 -2.55
C ALA A 83 6.45 -10.77 -2.06
N CYS A 84 5.56 -11.32 -1.21
CA CYS A 84 4.50 -10.55 -0.58
C CYS A 84 5.04 -9.40 0.28
N ASP A 85 6.10 -9.65 1.05
CA ASP A 85 6.75 -8.63 1.85
C ASP A 85 7.53 -7.64 0.98
N SER A 86 7.16 -6.37 1.03
CA SER A 86 7.84 -5.30 0.27
C SER A 86 9.27 -5.03 0.74
N PHE A 87 9.64 -5.49 1.92
CA PHE A 87 11.01 -5.36 2.45
C PHE A 87 11.91 -6.54 2.06
N TYR A 88 11.32 -7.68 1.67
CA TYR A 88 12.10 -8.89 1.42
C TYR A 88 12.95 -8.76 0.15
N LYS A 89 14.29 -8.73 0.35
CA LYS A 89 15.29 -8.63 -0.74
C LYS A 89 15.00 -7.52 -1.76
N SER A 90 14.41 -6.41 -1.32
CA SER A 90 14.15 -5.22 -2.11
C SER A 90 15.04 -4.05 -1.67
N GLU A 91 15.02 -2.96 -2.43
CA GLU A 91 15.70 -1.72 -2.05
C GLU A 91 14.91 -0.86 -1.05
N LEU A 92 13.71 -1.30 -0.59
CA LEU A 92 12.81 -0.45 0.18
C LEU A 92 13.45 0.03 1.48
N GLU A 93 13.98 -0.86 2.31
CA GLU A 93 14.56 -0.50 3.61
C GLU A 93 15.74 0.46 3.47
N LYS A 94 16.60 0.21 2.49
CA LYS A 94 17.71 1.09 2.16
C LYS A 94 17.21 2.49 1.79
N TYR A 95 16.25 2.57 0.86
CA TYR A 95 15.69 3.84 0.42
C TYR A 95 15.03 4.62 1.56
N LEU A 96 14.25 3.96 2.42
CA LEU A 96 13.61 4.57 3.58
C LEU A 96 14.65 5.14 4.55
N THR A 97 15.72 4.40 4.81
CA THR A 97 16.81 4.81 5.73
C THR A 97 17.56 6.00 5.18
N GLU A 98 17.98 5.96 3.92
CA GLU A 98 18.73 7.04 3.25
C GLU A 98 17.95 8.36 3.17
N ASN A 99 16.62 8.28 3.15
CA ASN A 99 15.72 9.44 3.15
C ASN A 99 15.16 9.80 4.55
N ALA A 100 15.67 9.21 5.64
CA ALA A 100 15.21 9.42 7.01
C ALA A 100 13.68 9.28 7.17
N ILE A 101 13.07 8.32 6.46
CA ILE A 101 11.65 8.02 6.52
C ILE A 101 11.41 7.06 7.68
N ASN A 102 10.52 7.42 8.58
CA ASN A 102 10.15 6.65 9.78
C ASN A 102 8.63 6.49 9.96
N GLU A 103 7.84 7.08 9.07
CA GLU A 103 6.38 7.01 9.07
C GLU A 103 5.92 6.55 7.68
N LEU A 104 5.09 5.51 7.63
CA LEU A 104 4.61 4.90 6.40
C LEU A 104 3.09 4.91 6.36
N VAL A 105 2.52 5.46 5.29
CA VAL A 105 1.13 5.21 4.91
C VAL A 105 1.15 4.04 3.94
N ILE A 106 0.40 2.96 4.22
CA ILE A 106 0.41 1.74 3.41
C ILE A 106 -0.95 1.52 2.77
N THR A 107 -0.96 1.42 1.43
CA THR A 107 -2.14 1.29 0.58
C THR A 107 -1.93 0.23 -0.50
N GLY A 108 -2.98 -0.13 -1.23
CA GLY A 108 -2.87 -0.95 -2.45
C GLY A 108 -3.54 -2.32 -2.39
N CYS A 109 -2.92 -3.32 -2.98
CA CYS A 109 -3.49 -4.66 -3.24
C CYS A 109 -2.45 -5.77 -2.96
N ALA A 110 -2.85 -6.95 -2.48
CA ALA A 110 -4.16 -7.25 -1.92
C ALA A 110 -4.10 -7.17 -0.40
N THR A 111 -5.20 -6.75 0.21
CA THR A 111 -5.38 -6.60 1.67
C THR A 111 -4.76 -7.74 2.46
N ASP A 112 -5.13 -8.97 2.13
CA ASP A 112 -4.82 -10.22 2.83
C ASP A 112 -3.51 -10.90 2.38
N TYR A 113 -2.74 -10.26 1.49
CA TYR A 113 -1.45 -10.72 0.99
C TYR A 113 -0.36 -9.66 1.19
N CYS A 114 -0.02 -8.94 0.12
CA CYS A 114 1.12 -8.03 0.12
C CYS A 114 0.95 -6.85 1.07
N VAL A 115 -0.28 -6.34 1.22
CA VAL A 115 -0.57 -5.24 2.14
C VAL A 115 -0.37 -5.69 3.59
N ASP A 116 -1.03 -6.79 4.02
CA ASP A 116 -0.90 -7.33 5.38
C ASP A 116 0.55 -7.68 5.73
N THR A 117 1.22 -8.40 4.82
CA THR A 117 2.59 -8.83 5.03
C THR A 117 3.54 -7.63 5.19
N THR A 118 3.38 -6.61 4.36
CA THR A 118 4.20 -5.39 4.43
C THR A 118 3.91 -4.58 5.69
N ILE A 119 2.64 -4.47 6.12
CA ILE A 119 2.26 -3.80 7.38
C ILE A 119 2.95 -4.48 8.57
N LYS A 120 2.88 -5.80 8.68
CA LYS A 120 3.50 -6.56 9.77
C LYS A 120 5.02 -6.44 9.75
N SER A 121 5.63 -6.50 8.57
CA SER A 121 7.07 -6.31 8.41
C SER A 121 7.49 -4.89 8.83
N ALA A 122 6.77 -3.85 8.38
CA ALA A 122 7.04 -2.46 8.74
C ALA A 122 6.93 -2.22 10.25
N THR A 123 5.87 -2.73 10.90
CA THR A 123 5.68 -2.59 12.35
C THR A 123 6.76 -3.30 13.15
N SER A 124 7.23 -4.47 12.69
CA SER A 124 8.33 -5.22 13.31
C SER A 124 9.70 -4.54 13.15
N LYS A 125 9.81 -3.60 12.21
CA LYS A 125 10.98 -2.76 11.96
C LYS A 125 10.88 -1.37 12.63
N ASP A 126 9.93 -1.21 13.55
CA ASP A 126 9.69 0.03 14.31
C ASP A 126 9.22 1.25 13.50
N TYR A 127 8.79 1.09 12.24
CA TYR A 127 8.12 2.16 11.50
C TYR A 127 6.78 2.53 12.16
N LEU A 128 6.45 3.82 12.18
CA LEU A 128 5.08 4.25 12.46
C LEU A 128 4.24 4.00 11.21
N VAL A 129 3.26 3.11 11.32
CA VAL A 129 2.41 2.70 10.19
C VAL A 129 1.02 3.32 10.31
N ILE A 130 0.54 3.91 9.22
CA ILE A 130 -0.82 4.38 9.07
C ILE A 130 -1.47 3.60 7.92
N VAL A 131 -2.60 2.99 8.20
CA VAL A 131 -3.38 2.24 7.21
C VAL A 131 -4.69 2.98 6.96
N PRO A 132 -4.91 3.53 5.76
CA PRO A 132 -6.23 4.01 5.38
C PRO A 132 -7.16 2.80 5.22
N ASN A 133 -8.20 2.69 6.05
CA ASN A 133 -9.12 1.53 6.07
C ASN A 133 -9.94 1.37 4.78
N ASP A 134 -9.93 2.38 3.94
CA ASP A 134 -10.55 2.51 2.63
C ASP A 134 -9.54 2.80 1.50
N GLY A 135 -8.24 2.56 1.77
CA GLY A 135 -7.11 2.76 0.85
C GLY A 135 -6.48 1.45 0.35
N HIS A 136 -7.09 0.31 0.60
CA HIS A 136 -6.62 -0.99 0.13
C HIS A 136 -7.80 -1.85 -0.34
N THR A 137 -7.50 -2.87 -1.16
CA THR A 137 -8.53 -3.73 -1.76
C THR A 137 -8.07 -5.18 -1.88
N THR A 138 -9.04 -6.06 -2.07
CA THR A 138 -8.85 -7.47 -2.41
C THR A 138 -10.03 -7.97 -3.26
N THR A 139 -10.07 -9.25 -3.56
CA THR A 139 -11.19 -9.94 -4.22
C THR A 139 -11.84 -10.94 -3.27
N ASN A 140 -13.02 -11.44 -3.64
CA ASN A 140 -13.67 -12.52 -2.89
C ASN A 140 -12.75 -13.73 -2.75
N ARG A 141 -12.82 -14.40 -1.63
CA ARG A 141 -12.18 -15.68 -1.36
C ARG A 141 -13.23 -16.79 -1.33
N PRO A 142 -12.86 -18.07 -1.40
CA PRO A 142 -13.83 -19.17 -1.48
C PRO A 142 -14.90 -19.16 -0.38
N SER A 143 -14.57 -18.70 0.82
CA SER A 143 -15.45 -18.77 1.99
C SER A 143 -15.77 -17.42 2.62
N ILE A 144 -15.28 -16.32 2.05
CA ILE A 144 -15.41 -14.98 2.65
C ILE A 144 -15.41 -13.91 1.55
N SER A 145 -16.29 -12.91 1.66
CA SER A 145 -16.34 -11.80 0.73
C SER A 145 -15.15 -10.86 0.89
N ALA A 146 -14.81 -10.12 -0.17
CA ALA A 146 -13.75 -9.10 -0.12
C ALA A 146 -14.01 -8.04 0.96
N GLU A 147 -15.26 -7.62 1.12
CA GLU A 147 -15.66 -6.68 2.17
C GLU A 147 -15.34 -7.22 3.56
N GLN A 148 -15.74 -8.47 3.84
CA GLN A 148 -15.45 -9.12 5.12
C GLN A 148 -13.94 -9.31 5.36
N VAL A 149 -13.16 -9.59 4.31
CA VAL A 149 -11.70 -9.65 4.41
C VAL A 149 -11.14 -8.29 4.81
N ILE A 150 -11.55 -7.21 4.14
CA ILE A 150 -11.08 -5.85 4.41
C ILE A 150 -11.43 -5.45 5.86
N ASP A 151 -12.66 -5.65 6.29
CA ASP A 151 -13.11 -5.34 7.64
C ASP A 151 -12.33 -6.13 8.70
N HIS A 152 -12.13 -7.43 8.45
CA HIS A 152 -11.37 -8.30 9.34
C HIS A 152 -9.91 -7.85 9.49
N TYR A 153 -9.23 -7.51 8.40
CA TYR A 153 -7.85 -7.05 8.46
C TYR A 153 -7.71 -5.66 9.08
N ASN A 154 -8.64 -4.75 8.83
CA ASN A 154 -8.71 -3.46 9.52
C ASN A 154 -8.83 -3.65 11.04
N TRP A 155 -9.65 -4.62 11.47
CA TRP A 155 -9.77 -4.99 12.89
C TRP A 155 -8.46 -5.60 13.42
N ILE A 156 -7.84 -6.56 12.70
CA ILE A 156 -6.57 -7.17 13.09
C ILE A 156 -5.49 -6.10 13.31
N TRP A 157 -5.28 -5.21 12.35
CA TRP A 157 -4.24 -4.19 12.43
C TRP A 157 -4.48 -3.20 13.57
N SER A 158 -5.74 -2.85 13.83
CA SER A 158 -6.12 -1.99 14.97
C SER A 158 -5.83 -2.62 16.33
N ASN A 159 -5.71 -3.95 16.38
CA ASN A 159 -5.55 -4.74 17.60
C ASN A 159 -4.23 -5.53 17.66
N LEU A 160 -3.27 -5.25 16.78
CA LEU A 160 -1.97 -5.91 16.81
C LEU A 160 -1.27 -5.69 18.16
N ILE A 161 -0.72 -6.77 18.70
CA ILE A 161 0.11 -6.72 19.91
C ILE A 161 1.54 -6.38 19.49
N LEU A 162 1.95 -5.15 19.77
CA LEU A 162 3.25 -4.60 19.38
C LEU A 162 3.97 -4.06 20.63
N PRO A 163 5.31 -4.17 20.72
CA PRO A 163 6.09 -3.60 21.82
C PRO A 163 5.89 -2.09 21.96
N LYS A 164 5.74 -1.41 20.82
CA LYS A 164 5.34 -0.01 20.72
C LYS A 164 4.03 0.05 19.92
N LYS A 165 3.07 0.87 20.36
CA LYS A 165 1.83 1.08 19.61
C LYS A 165 2.12 2.01 18.41
N ASN A 166 2.70 1.45 17.37
CA ASN A 166 3.18 2.17 16.18
C ASN A 166 2.31 1.96 14.93
N ILE A 167 1.03 1.55 15.11
CA ILE A 167 0.07 1.41 14.01
C ILE A 167 -1.21 2.20 14.28
N LYS A 168 -1.75 2.83 13.24
CA LYS A 168 -3.05 3.54 13.23
C LYS A 168 -3.84 3.10 12.02
N VAL A 169 -5.11 2.74 12.22
CA VAL A 169 -6.07 2.48 11.13
C VAL A 169 -7.08 3.64 11.13
N LEU A 170 -7.16 4.39 10.03
CA LEU A 170 -7.94 5.63 9.91
C LEU A 170 -8.69 5.62 8.56
N SER A 171 -9.78 6.36 8.43
CA SER A 171 -10.32 6.63 7.10
C SER A 171 -9.44 7.61 6.33
N THR A 172 -9.50 7.58 4.99
CA THR A 172 -8.75 8.51 4.13
C THR A 172 -9.01 9.96 4.50
N ASN A 173 -10.25 10.35 4.77
CA ASN A 173 -10.57 11.73 5.15
C ASN A 173 -9.89 12.14 6.47
N VAL A 174 -9.92 11.28 7.49
CA VAL A 174 -9.24 11.54 8.77
C VAL A 174 -7.73 11.61 8.59
N LEU A 175 -7.17 10.78 7.73
CA LEU A 175 -5.75 10.81 7.41
C LEU A 175 -5.35 12.12 6.72
N ILE A 176 -6.13 12.59 5.73
CA ILE A 176 -5.87 13.84 5.03
C ILE A 176 -5.91 15.02 6.01
N ASP A 177 -6.91 15.09 6.89
CA ASP A 177 -7.00 16.10 7.93
C ASP A 177 -5.82 16.06 8.92
N TYR A 178 -5.36 14.84 9.26
CA TYR A 178 -4.20 14.66 10.13
C TYR A 178 -2.90 15.16 9.46
N LEU A 179 -2.72 14.86 8.17
CA LEU A 179 -1.54 15.29 7.40
C LEU A 179 -1.55 16.81 7.13
N GLY A 180 -2.70 17.38 6.81
CA GLY A 180 -2.83 18.84 6.58
C GLY A 180 -2.52 19.69 7.83
N LYS A 181 -2.61 19.11 9.04
CA LYS A 181 -2.17 19.78 10.27
C LYS A 181 -0.65 19.75 10.48
N LYS A 182 0.08 18.88 9.79
CA LYS A 182 1.54 18.82 9.84
C LYS A 182 2.22 19.86 8.93
N GLU A 183 1.45 20.49 8.04
CA GLU A 183 1.91 21.53 7.10
C GLU A 183 2.06 22.91 7.77
N LYS A 184 1.49 23.10 8.97
CA LYS A 184 1.53 24.35 9.76
C LYS A 184 2.58 24.26 10.87
#